data_7cefe45352f4bc627e80ca777c629fa3
#
_entry.id   7cefe45352f4bc627e80ca777c629fa3
#
_cell.length_a   1.000
_cell.length_b   1.000
_cell.length_c   1.000
_cell.angle_alpha   90.00
_cell.angle_beta   90.00
_cell.angle_gamma   90.00
#
_symmetry.space_group_name_H-M   'P 1'
#
loop_
_entity.id
_entity.type
_entity.pdbx_description
1 polymer ?
#
loop_
_entity_poly.entity_id
_entity_poly.type
_entity_poly.pdbx_seq_one_letter_code
_entity_poly.pdbx_strand_id
1 'polypeptide(L)'
;KSGETYQIKICTKYRLKSAIDPLDFFCRLSKTNLAPEAFMIRDKDYSIISCSPENLITKKGSLITTKPIAGTVRKNKRMNKIKALSYFRNNLKETKEHNMIVDMERSDMSRICKVGTVKLSKEKAVEEYKDLFHYVSLIKGKIKKNIKNIDIIKAMMPGGSVIGCPKISTLNLLNNQEKENRNIY
;
A
#
# COMPACT_ATOMS: atom_id res chain seq x y z
N LYS A 1 4.18 -16.95 18.18
CA LYS A 1 5.18 -17.49 17.20
C LYS A 1 4.77 -18.88 16.69
N SER A 2 3.47 -19.08 16.49
CA SER A 2 2.88 -20.33 15.98
C SER A 2 3.13 -20.57 14.47
N GLY A 3 3.69 -19.60 13.75
CA GLY A 3 3.93 -19.70 12.31
C GLY A 3 2.71 -19.46 11.42
N GLU A 4 1.61 -18.99 11.96
CA GLU A 4 0.37 -18.77 11.21
C GLU A 4 0.42 -17.58 10.25
N THR A 5 1.30 -16.64 10.52
CA THR A 5 1.50 -15.44 9.68
C THR A 5 2.97 -15.00 9.69
N TYR A 6 3.43 -14.45 8.56
CA TYR A 6 4.76 -13.84 8.45
C TYR A 6 4.77 -12.42 9.00
N GLN A 7 3.69 -11.69 8.78
CA GLN A 7 3.53 -10.31 9.22
C GLN A 7 2.05 -10.02 9.49
N ILE A 8 1.81 -9.24 10.53
CA ILE A 8 0.50 -8.68 10.88
C ILE A 8 0.63 -7.17 11.08
N LYS A 9 -0.29 -6.40 10.53
CA LYS A 9 -0.38 -4.94 10.71
C LYS A 9 -1.60 -4.63 11.57
N ILE A 10 -1.39 -4.23 12.81
CA ILE A 10 -2.46 -3.83 13.73
C ILE A 10 -2.70 -2.34 13.56
N CYS A 11 -3.96 -1.95 13.39
CA CYS A 11 -4.38 -0.56 13.29
C CYS A 11 -4.72 0.01 14.67
N THR A 12 -4.32 1.25 14.89
CA THR A 12 -4.73 2.05 16.05
C THR A 12 -5.55 3.24 15.58
N LYS A 13 -6.77 3.34 16.09
CA LYS A 13 -7.69 4.45 15.79
C LYS A 13 -7.59 5.52 16.86
N TYR A 14 -7.33 6.74 16.42
CA TYR A 14 -7.36 7.91 17.27
C TYR A 14 -8.64 8.70 16.99
N ARG A 15 -9.30 9.19 18.05
CA ARG A 15 -10.47 10.06 17.96
C ARG A 15 -10.16 11.37 18.64
N LEU A 16 -10.44 12.46 17.94
CA LEU A 16 -10.30 13.81 18.46
C LEU A 16 -11.59 14.59 18.19
N LYS A 17 -12.14 15.22 19.22
CA LYS A 17 -13.26 16.16 19.05
C LYS A 17 -12.67 17.51 18.66
N SER A 18 -13.03 18.03 17.49
CA SER A 18 -12.47 19.28 16.97
C SER A 18 -13.47 19.95 16.02
N ALA A 19 -13.37 21.27 15.90
CA ALA A 19 -14.12 22.10 14.94
C ALA A 19 -13.23 22.52 13.77
N ILE A 20 -12.59 21.55 13.11
CA ILE A 20 -11.71 21.82 11.97
C ILE A 20 -12.53 21.79 10.68
N ASP A 21 -12.40 22.81 9.82
CA ASP A 21 -12.93 22.74 8.46
C ASP A 21 -12.12 21.70 7.65
N PRO A 22 -12.80 20.70 7.04
CA PRO A 22 -12.12 19.61 6.35
C PRO A 22 -11.32 20.07 5.13
N LEU A 23 -11.77 21.11 4.42
CA LEU A 23 -11.07 21.63 3.24
C LEU A 23 -9.79 22.36 3.65
N ASP A 24 -9.86 23.21 4.66
CA ASP A 24 -8.68 23.89 5.20
C ASP A 24 -7.65 22.88 5.71
N PHE A 25 -8.12 21.86 6.43
CA PHE A 25 -7.25 20.78 6.88
C PHE A 25 -6.56 20.04 5.73
N PHE A 26 -7.31 19.66 4.67
CA PHE A 26 -6.74 19.04 3.49
C PHE A 26 -5.71 19.92 2.80
N CYS A 27 -6.01 21.21 2.62
CA CYS A 27 -5.10 22.18 2.02
C CYS A 27 -3.79 22.34 2.82
N ARG A 28 -3.86 22.35 4.14
CA ARG A 28 -2.67 22.40 5.01
C ARG A 28 -1.88 21.10 4.96
N LEU A 29 -2.58 19.97 5.04
CA LEU A 29 -1.97 18.64 5.01
C LEU A 29 -1.25 18.39 3.69
N SER A 30 -1.86 18.73 2.55
CA SER A 30 -1.26 18.57 1.23
C SER A 30 -0.03 19.45 0.99
N LYS A 31 0.07 20.61 1.63
CA LYS A 31 1.27 21.47 1.59
C LYS A 31 2.43 20.88 2.39
N THR A 32 2.13 20.25 3.51
CA THR A 32 3.15 19.69 4.41
C THR A 32 3.53 18.27 4.04
N ASN A 33 2.57 17.47 3.59
CA ASN A 33 2.74 16.07 3.23
C ASN A 33 2.21 15.80 1.82
N LEU A 34 2.99 16.20 0.81
CA LEU A 34 2.65 15.98 -0.59
C LEU A 34 2.82 14.51 -0.95
N ALA A 35 1.75 13.75 -0.87
CA ALA A 35 1.70 12.35 -1.25
C ALA A 35 1.03 12.16 -2.62
N PRO A 36 1.50 11.21 -3.46
CA PRO A 36 1.02 11.05 -4.84
C PRO A 36 -0.45 10.62 -4.94
N GLU A 37 -0.97 9.96 -3.93
CA GLU A 37 -2.36 9.48 -3.86
C GLU A 37 -3.17 10.30 -2.83
N ALA A 38 -2.83 11.58 -2.67
CA ALA A 38 -3.59 12.47 -1.79
C ALA A 38 -4.95 12.79 -2.41
N PHE A 39 -6.01 12.66 -1.61
CA PHE A 39 -7.37 13.01 -2.05
C PHE A 39 -8.23 13.48 -0.89
N MET A 40 -9.32 14.15 -1.22
CA MET A 40 -10.41 14.47 -0.33
C MET A 40 -11.73 14.05 -0.98
N ILE A 41 -12.55 13.35 -0.21
CA ILE A 41 -13.95 13.06 -0.55
C ILE A 41 -14.81 13.80 0.47
N ARG A 42 -15.78 14.58 0.00
CA ARG A 42 -16.72 15.29 0.85
C ARG A 42 -18.15 14.87 0.53
N ASP A 43 -18.89 14.51 1.55
CA ASP A 43 -20.33 14.24 1.48
C ASP A 43 -21.03 15.16 2.50
N LYS A 44 -22.36 15.06 2.59
CA LYS A 44 -23.18 15.92 3.47
C LYS A 44 -22.72 15.90 4.93
N ASP A 45 -22.48 14.71 5.46
CA ASP A 45 -22.27 14.48 6.88
C ASP A 45 -20.83 14.10 7.27
N TYR A 46 -19.96 13.86 6.28
CA TYR A 46 -18.59 13.47 6.55
C TYR A 46 -17.61 13.89 5.44
N SER A 47 -16.34 13.88 5.79
CA SER A 47 -15.26 14.03 4.82
C SER A 47 -14.19 12.98 5.07
N ILE A 48 -13.63 12.43 4.00
CA ILE A 48 -12.49 11.52 4.05
C ILE A 48 -11.30 12.26 3.44
N ILE A 49 -10.22 12.34 4.19
CA ILE A 49 -8.98 12.99 3.77
C ILE A 49 -7.86 11.97 3.85
N SER A 50 -7.12 11.82 2.77
CA SER A 50 -5.99 10.89 2.69
C SER A 50 -4.78 11.57 2.07
N CYS A 51 -3.59 11.24 2.59
CA CYS A 51 -2.29 11.56 2.01
C CYS A 51 -1.48 10.26 1.89
N SER A 52 -2.01 9.29 1.14
CA SER A 52 -1.36 7.99 0.93
C SER A 52 -0.21 8.09 -0.07
N PRO A 53 0.94 7.49 0.22
CA PRO A 53 2.03 7.36 -0.75
C PRO A 53 1.84 6.18 -1.70
N GLU A 54 0.96 5.23 -1.35
CA GLU A 54 0.85 3.93 -2.00
C GLU A 54 -0.39 3.83 -2.87
N ASN A 55 -0.18 3.40 -4.12
CA ASN A 55 -1.24 3.09 -5.06
C ASN A 55 -1.48 1.58 -5.08
N LEU A 56 -2.62 1.14 -4.57
CA LEU A 56 -2.97 -0.27 -4.54
C LEU A 56 -3.15 -0.83 -5.95
N ILE A 57 -3.83 -0.06 -6.83
CA ILE A 57 -4.19 -0.55 -8.15
C ILE A 57 -4.43 0.59 -9.14
N THR A 58 -3.90 0.43 -10.34
CA THR A 58 -4.24 1.27 -11.49
C THR A 58 -4.67 0.39 -12.65
N LYS A 59 -5.82 0.71 -13.27
CA LYS A 59 -6.33 0.05 -14.47
C LYS A 59 -6.36 0.99 -15.66
N LYS A 60 -5.72 0.59 -16.76
CA LYS A 60 -5.76 1.30 -18.05
C LYS A 60 -6.11 0.30 -19.15
N GLY A 61 -7.36 0.32 -19.60
CA GLY A 61 -7.87 -0.69 -20.52
C GLY A 61 -7.77 -2.10 -19.92
N SER A 62 -7.07 -3.00 -20.59
CA SER A 62 -6.81 -4.37 -20.10
C SER A 62 -5.56 -4.48 -19.21
N LEU A 63 -4.77 -3.43 -19.11
CA LEU A 63 -3.58 -3.41 -18.26
C LEU A 63 -3.95 -3.04 -16.83
N ILE A 64 -3.46 -3.81 -15.88
CA ILE A 64 -3.54 -3.51 -14.44
C ILE A 64 -2.13 -3.44 -13.86
N THR A 65 -1.93 -2.51 -12.94
CA THR A 65 -0.65 -2.35 -12.25
C THR A 65 -0.88 -2.15 -10.76
N THR A 66 0.05 -2.63 -9.94
CA THR A 66 0.16 -2.32 -8.51
C THR A 66 1.59 -1.92 -8.20
N LYS A 67 1.76 -1.03 -7.23
CA LYS A 67 3.07 -0.50 -6.85
C LYS A 67 3.25 -0.58 -5.33
N PRO A 68 3.53 -1.78 -4.80
CA PRO A 68 3.76 -1.93 -3.37
C PRO A 68 4.99 -1.16 -2.89
N ILE A 69 4.83 -0.57 -1.71
CA ILE A 69 5.90 0.08 -0.95
C ILE A 69 6.21 -0.80 0.26
N ALA A 70 7.45 -1.24 0.38
CA ALA A 70 7.93 -1.89 1.59
C ALA A 70 9.37 -1.48 1.85
N GLY A 71 9.53 -0.62 2.81
CA GLY A 71 10.77 0.05 3.18
C GLY A 71 10.68 1.56 3.01
N THR A 72 11.02 2.26 4.09
CA THR A 72 11.01 3.73 4.14
C THR A 72 12.22 4.21 4.92
N VAL A 73 12.94 5.17 4.37
CA VAL A 73 14.04 5.83 5.07
C VAL A 73 13.95 7.35 4.92
N ARG A 74 14.22 8.05 6.00
CA ARG A 74 14.15 9.52 6.03
C ARG A 74 15.29 10.12 5.22
N LYS A 75 14.96 11.11 4.39
CA LYS A 75 15.90 11.92 3.65
C LYS A 75 16.61 12.91 4.60
N ASN A 76 17.92 13.00 4.49
CA ASN A 76 18.73 13.97 5.21
C ASN A 76 20.04 14.22 4.46
N LYS A 77 20.88 15.13 4.96
CA LYS A 77 22.17 15.49 4.33
C LYS A 77 23.12 14.30 4.11
N ARG A 78 22.98 13.23 4.90
CA ARG A 78 23.84 12.03 4.81
C ARG A 78 23.19 10.90 3.99
N MET A 79 21.89 10.96 3.74
CA MET A 79 21.10 9.94 3.05
C MET A 79 20.60 10.46 1.69
N ASN A 80 21.19 9.98 0.63
CA ASN A 80 20.75 10.21 -0.75
C ASN A 80 20.15 8.93 -1.36
N LYS A 81 19.65 9.02 -2.58
CA LYS A 81 18.99 7.91 -3.29
C LYS A 81 19.85 6.66 -3.43
N ILE A 82 21.16 6.84 -3.71
CA ILE A 82 22.11 5.72 -3.87
C ILE A 82 22.33 5.02 -2.53
N LYS A 83 22.54 5.78 -1.47
CA LYS A 83 22.71 5.24 -0.12
C LYS A 83 21.43 4.57 0.39
N ALA A 84 20.26 5.13 0.08
CA ALA A 84 18.97 4.51 0.40
C ALA A 84 18.82 3.16 -0.30
N LEU A 85 19.18 3.07 -1.59
CA LEU A 85 19.14 1.80 -2.32
C LEU A 85 20.11 0.77 -1.70
N SER A 86 21.33 1.18 -1.37
CA SER A 86 22.30 0.32 -0.70
C SER A 86 21.80 -0.14 0.67
N TYR A 87 21.23 0.77 1.46
CA TYR A 87 20.61 0.44 2.75
C TYR A 87 19.54 -0.64 2.62
N PHE A 88 18.58 -0.46 1.73
CA PHE A 88 17.51 -1.44 1.54
C PHE A 88 18.02 -2.80 1.06
N ARG A 89 18.97 -2.83 0.12
CA ARG A 89 19.56 -4.06 -0.40
C ARG A 89 20.35 -4.85 0.64
N ASN A 90 21.06 -4.16 1.51
CA ASN A 90 21.89 -4.77 2.56
C ASN A 90 21.09 -5.09 3.84
N ASN A 91 19.88 -4.58 3.98
CA ASN A 91 19.01 -4.89 5.11
C ASN A 91 18.14 -6.09 4.81
N LEU A 92 18.50 -7.24 5.38
CA LEU A 92 17.78 -8.51 5.17
C LEU A 92 16.31 -8.44 5.59
N LYS A 93 15.98 -7.68 6.63
CA LYS A 93 14.60 -7.52 7.10
C LYS A 93 13.78 -6.79 6.05
N GLU A 94 14.26 -5.62 5.60
CA GLU A 94 13.59 -4.80 4.59
C GLU A 94 13.41 -5.57 3.27
N THR A 95 14.46 -6.28 2.84
CA THR A 95 14.42 -7.08 1.62
C THR A 95 13.43 -8.23 1.71
N LYS A 96 13.39 -8.96 2.84
CA LYS A 96 12.45 -10.06 3.06
C LYS A 96 11.00 -9.56 3.12
N GLU A 97 10.75 -8.46 3.84
CA GLU A 97 9.42 -7.84 3.91
C GLU A 97 8.97 -7.40 2.52
N HIS A 98 9.84 -6.72 1.77
CA HIS A 98 9.53 -6.28 0.40
C HIS A 98 9.19 -7.44 -0.53
N ASN A 99 10.00 -8.50 -0.53
CA ASN A 99 9.76 -9.68 -1.36
C ASN A 99 8.41 -10.32 -1.01
N MET A 100 8.10 -10.47 0.27
CA MET A 100 6.84 -11.05 0.74
C MET A 100 5.63 -10.24 0.24
N ILE A 101 5.67 -8.91 0.35
CA ILE A 101 4.59 -8.05 -0.13
C ILE A 101 4.45 -8.15 -1.66
N VAL A 102 5.57 -8.11 -2.39
CA VAL A 102 5.59 -8.26 -3.86
C VAL A 102 4.98 -9.61 -4.30
N ASP A 103 5.34 -10.70 -3.65
CA ASP A 103 4.82 -12.04 -4.00
C ASP A 103 3.34 -12.16 -3.69
N MET A 104 2.87 -11.55 -2.63
CA MET A 104 1.46 -11.51 -2.31
C MET A 104 0.67 -10.70 -3.34
N GLU A 105 1.12 -9.50 -3.72
CA GLU A 105 0.49 -8.69 -4.76
C GLU A 105 0.48 -9.40 -6.13
N ARG A 106 1.55 -10.14 -6.46
CA ARG A 106 1.59 -10.99 -7.65
C ARG A 106 0.56 -12.11 -7.59
N SER A 107 0.42 -12.75 -6.44
CA SER A 107 -0.59 -13.80 -6.21
C SER A 107 -2.01 -13.26 -6.42
N ASP A 108 -2.33 -12.11 -5.82
CA ASP A 108 -3.63 -11.47 -5.99
C ASP A 108 -3.92 -11.10 -7.45
N MET A 109 -2.97 -10.48 -8.14
CA MET A 109 -3.09 -10.17 -9.57
C MET A 109 -3.26 -11.43 -10.43
N SER A 110 -2.64 -12.54 -10.07
CA SER A 110 -2.71 -13.79 -10.84
C SER A 110 -4.14 -14.37 -10.86
N ARG A 111 -4.96 -14.06 -9.87
CA ARG A 111 -6.37 -14.49 -9.82
C ARG A 111 -7.21 -13.87 -10.93
N ILE A 112 -6.91 -12.63 -11.32
CA ILE A 112 -7.68 -11.81 -12.27
C ILE A 112 -6.97 -11.58 -13.61
N CYS A 113 -5.67 -11.83 -13.68
CA CYS A 113 -4.88 -11.63 -14.89
C CYS A 113 -4.76 -12.92 -15.72
N LYS A 114 -4.50 -12.76 -17.02
CA LYS A 114 -4.18 -13.86 -17.92
C LYS A 114 -2.89 -14.54 -17.47
N VAL A 115 -2.86 -15.86 -17.57
CA VAL A 115 -1.68 -16.68 -17.21
C VAL A 115 -0.43 -16.17 -17.95
N GLY A 116 0.68 -16.09 -17.25
CA GLY A 116 1.97 -15.64 -17.80
C GLY A 116 2.10 -14.14 -18.03
N THR A 117 1.05 -13.33 -17.74
CA THR A 117 1.11 -11.89 -17.98
C THR A 117 1.48 -11.07 -16.72
N VAL A 118 1.38 -11.65 -15.53
CA VAL A 118 1.81 -10.98 -14.29
C VAL A 118 3.32 -10.97 -14.22
N LYS A 119 3.90 -9.78 -14.35
CA LYS A 119 5.35 -9.59 -14.41
C LYS A 119 5.78 -8.44 -13.51
N LEU A 120 6.92 -8.63 -12.88
CA LEU A 120 7.64 -7.57 -12.18
C LEU A 120 8.32 -6.69 -13.23
N SER A 121 7.83 -5.48 -13.45
CA SER A 121 8.34 -4.57 -14.50
C SER A 121 9.39 -3.59 -13.98
N LYS A 122 9.40 -3.31 -12.68
CA LYS A 122 10.43 -2.57 -11.97
C LYS A 122 10.62 -3.22 -10.61
N GLU A 123 11.79 -3.73 -10.38
CA GLU A 123 12.13 -4.44 -9.16
C GLU A 123 12.99 -3.56 -8.25
N LYS A 124 12.63 -3.50 -6.97
CA LYS A 124 13.48 -2.99 -5.89
C LYS A 124 14.13 -1.64 -6.21
N ALA A 125 13.31 -0.69 -6.64
CA ALA A 125 13.75 0.67 -6.93
C ALA A 125 13.52 1.58 -5.73
N VAL A 126 14.28 2.68 -5.68
CA VAL A 126 14.06 3.75 -4.72
C VAL A 126 13.34 4.90 -5.41
N GLU A 127 12.17 5.25 -4.88
CA GLU A 127 11.47 6.48 -5.23
C GLU A 127 11.76 7.55 -4.18
N GLU A 128 12.03 8.77 -4.66
CA GLU A 128 12.36 9.92 -3.85
C GLU A 128 11.14 10.81 -3.70
N TYR A 129 10.79 11.12 -2.46
CA TYR A 129 9.77 12.07 -2.06
C TYR A 129 10.41 13.26 -1.34
N LYS A 130 9.62 14.24 -0.94
CA LYS A 130 10.12 15.45 -0.29
C LYS A 130 11.08 15.14 0.88
N ASP A 131 10.65 14.30 1.81
CA ASP A 131 11.35 14.02 3.06
C ASP A 131 11.74 12.55 3.25
N LEU A 132 11.41 11.69 2.28
CA LEU A 132 11.52 10.24 2.38
C LEU A 132 12.06 9.62 1.09
N PHE A 133 12.67 8.44 1.25
CA PHE A 133 12.92 7.47 0.19
C PHE A 133 12.09 6.22 0.46
N HIS A 134 11.34 5.79 -0.54
CA HIS A 134 10.57 4.54 -0.49
C HIS A 134 11.19 3.47 -1.37
N TYR A 135 11.17 2.23 -0.85
CA TYR A 135 11.57 1.05 -1.58
C TYR A 135 10.35 0.45 -2.25
N VAL A 136 10.34 0.43 -3.58
CA VAL A 136 9.15 0.12 -4.37
C VAL A 136 9.44 -0.93 -5.43
N SER A 137 8.40 -1.66 -5.81
CA SER A 137 8.38 -2.50 -7.02
C SER A 137 7.14 -2.17 -7.84
N LEU A 138 7.18 -2.44 -9.13
CA LEU A 138 6.04 -2.26 -10.03
C LEU A 138 5.68 -3.59 -10.68
N ILE A 139 4.47 -4.06 -10.43
CA ILE A 139 3.92 -5.29 -10.96
C ILE A 139 2.87 -4.92 -12.01
N LYS A 140 2.88 -5.60 -13.14
CA LYS A 140 1.94 -5.41 -14.26
C LYS A 140 1.31 -6.72 -14.68
N GLY A 141 0.05 -6.68 -15.13
CA GLY A 141 -0.64 -7.83 -15.67
C GLY A 141 -1.73 -7.43 -16.66
N LYS A 142 -2.11 -8.34 -17.55
CA LYS A 142 -3.26 -8.17 -18.46
C LYS A 142 -4.46 -8.89 -17.88
N ILE A 143 -5.57 -8.17 -17.67
CA ILE A 143 -6.81 -8.72 -17.12
C ILE A 143 -7.41 -9.76 -18.07
N LYS A 144 -7.98 -10.84 -17.53
CA LYS A 144 -8.79 -11.82 -18.27
C LYS A 144 -10.02 -11.15 -18.88
N LYS A 145 -10.54 -11.73 -19.97
CA LYS A 145 -11.86 -11.32 -20.49
C LYS A 145 -12.91 -11.55 -19.38
N ASN A 146 -13.93 -10.72 -19.36
CA ASN A 146 -15.09 -10.81 -18.44
C ASN A 146 -14.82 -10.49 -16.96
N ILE A 147 -13.62 -10.03 -16.58
CA ILE A 147 -13.35 -9.51 -15.24
C ILE A 147 -13.93 -8.10 -15.11
N LYS A 148 -14.86 -7.94 -14.16
CA LYS A 148 -15.48 -6.64 -13.82
C LYS A 148 -14.60 -5.87 -12.83
N ASN A 149 -14.81 -4.57 -12.69
CA ASN A 149 -14.07 -3.76 -11.73
C ASN A 149 -14.25 -4.24 -10.29
N ILE A 150 -15.44 -4.74 -9.94
CA ILE A 150 -15.69 -5.30 -8.61
C ILE A 150 -14.87 -6.56 -8.34
N ASP A 151 -14.62 -7.39 -9.35
CA ASP A 151 -13.78 -8.59 -9.19
C ASP A 151 -12.32 -8.21 -8.94
N ILE A 152 -11.86 -7.12 -9.56
CA ILE A 152 -10.54 -6.56 -9.33
C ILE A 152 -10.41 -6.09 -7.87
N ILE A 153 -11.39 -5.32 -7.39
CA ILE A 153 -11.42 -4.86 -5.99
C ILE A 153 -11.41 -6.05 -5.04
N LYS A 154 -12.28 -7.03 -5.24
CA LYS A 154 -12.35 -8.25 -4.41
C LYS A 154 -11.06 -9.07 -4.41
N ALA A 155 -10.31 -9.08 -5.51
CA ALA A 155 -9.04 -9.80 -5.59
C ALA A 155 -7.90 -9.07 -4.89
N MET A 156 -7.85 -7.74 -5.00
CA MET A 156 -6.73 -6.93 -4.52
C MET A 156 -6.91 -6.42 -3.09
N MET A 157 -8.16 -6.18 -2.67
CA MET A 157 -8.44 -5.68 -1.32
C MET A 157 -8.73 -6.82 -0.32
N PRO A 158 -8.38 -6.57 0.95
CA PRO A 158 -7.49 -5.50 1.43
C PRO A 158 -6.05 -5.71 0.94
N GLY A 159 -5.30 -4.62 0.78
CA GLY A 159 -3.89 -4.67 0.40
C GLY A 159 -3.05 -5.35 1.49
N GLY A 160 -2.06 -6.11 1.07
CA GLY A 160 -1.25 -6.84 2.03
C GLY A 160 -0.33 -5.97 2.85
N SER A 161 0.10 -4.85 2.32
CA SER A 161 0.82 -3.81 3.05
C SER A 161 0.02 -3.26 4.24
N VAL A 162 -1.33 -3.37 4.18
CA VAL A 162 -2.25 -2.86 5.20
C VAL A 162 -2.60 -3.89 6.26
N ILE A 163 -2.68 -5.17 5.91
CA ILE A 163 -3.10 -6.24 6.84
C ILE A 163 -1.96 -7.17 7.25
N GLY A 164 -1.15 -7.58 6.31
CA GLY A 164 -0.10 -8.59 6.49
C GLY A 164 -0.28 -9.80 5.59
N CYS A 165 0.49 -10.86 5.85
CA CYS A 165 0.58 -12.03 4.98
C CYS A 165 0.75 -13.33 5.80
N PRO A 166 0.08 -14.44 5.39
CA PRO A 166 -0.95 -14.62 4.34
C PRO A 166 -2.28 -13.93 4.69
N LYS A 167 -3.00 -13.41 3.68
CA LYS A 167 -4.18 -12.55 3.90
C LYS A 167 -5.25 -13.19 4.80
N ILE A 168 -5.69 -14.41 4.49
CA ILE A 168 -6.81 -15.06 5.20
C ILE A 168 -6.45 -15.30 6.67
N SER A 169 -5.28 -15.91 6.93
CA SER A 169 -4.81 -16.16 8.30
C SER A 169 -4.67 -14.86 9.09
N THR A 170 -4.11 -13.83 8.42
CA THR A 170 -3.92 -12.53 9.06
C THR A 170 -5.25 -11.83 9.36
N LEU A 171 -6.24 -11.89 8.47
CA LEU A 171 -7.58 -11.35 8.71
C LEU A 171 -8.27 -12.02 9.90
N ASN A 172 -8.17 -13.35 10.02
CA ASN A 172 -8.72 -14.09 11.15
C ASN A 172 -8.06 -13.67 12.48
N LEU A 173 -6.73 -13.51 12.48
CA LEU A 173 -6.01 -13.03 13.66
C LEU A 173 -6.37 -11.58 14.01
N LEU A 174 -6.48 -10.70 13.02
CA LEU A 174 -6.86 -9.29 13.23
C LEU A 174 -8.27 -9.17 13.80
N ASN A 175 -9.22 -9.95 13.30
CA ASN A 175 -10.60 -9.99 13.81
C ASN A 175 -10.67 -10.33 15.30
N ASN A 176 -9.72 -11.12 15.79
CA ASN A 176 -9.63 -11.49 17.22
C ASN A 176 -8.85 -10.47 18.07
N GLN A 177 -8.01 -9.65 17.44
CA GLN A 177 -7.13 -8.70 18.13
C GLN A 177 -7.65 -7.27 18.11
N GLU A 178 -8.29 -6.86 17.03
CA GLU A 178 -8.83 -5.51 16.90
C GLU A 178 -10.22 -5.43 17.50
N LYS A 179 -10.41 -4.49 18.44
CA LYS A 179 -11.68 -4.30 19.15
C LYS A 179 -12.76 -3.63 18.30
N GLU A 180 -12.36 -2.97 17.23
CA GLU A 180 -13.24 -2.19 16.37
C GLU A 180 -13.00 -2.53 14.90
N ASN A 181 -14.05 -2.46 14.09
CA ASN A 181 -13.95 -2.59 12.65
C ASN A 181 -13.13 -1.44 12.06
N ARG A 182 -12.30 -1.76 11.07
CA ARG A 182 -11.46 -0.76 10.38
C ARG A 182 -12.28 0.22 9.56
N ASN A 183 -13.42 -0.20 8.99
CA ASN A 183 -14.28 0.59 8.11
C ASN A 183 -13.52 1.10 6.87
N ILE A 184 -13.12 2.37 6.88
CA ILE A 184 -12.51 3.08 5.73
C ILE A 184 -10.98 3.01 5.67
N TYR A 185 -10.31 2.30 6.55
CA TYR A 185 -8.83 2.16 6.56
C TYR A 185 -8.37 0.73 6.76
#